data_f5796acfd3f1ac68662e51c02e7af22c
#
_entry.id   f5796acfd3f1ac68662e51c02e7af22c
#
_cell.length_a   1.000
_cell.length_b   1.000
_cell.length_c   1.000
_cell.angle_alpha   90.00
_cell.angle_beta   90.00
_cell.angle_gamma   90.00
#
_symmetry.space_group_name_H-M   'P 1'
#
loop_
_entity.id
_entity.type
_entity.pdbx_description
1 polymer ?
#
loop_
_entity_poly.entity_id
_entity_poly.type
_entity_poly.pdbx_seq_one_letter_code
_entity_poly.pdbx_strand_id
1 'polypeptide(L)'
;MCIRDRTIEALQAGINATKPGNTANDVAQAFWKILDKYGIEKKSRTGYSIGIGYPPDWGEHTLNIYKGDMTVLEPNVCFHMIAVMQFGDWGVEASEAIRVTDKGCELFCNFPKELHIKNY
;
A
#
# COMPACT_ATOMS: atom_id res chain seq x y z
N MET A 1 5.96 15.84 14.68
CA MET A 1 5.02 14.98 13.91
C MET A 1 5.70 13.64 13.64
N CYS A 2 5.07 12.52 13.95
CA CYS A 2 5.65 11.21 13.69
C CYS A 2 5.37 10.77 12.24
N ILE A 3 6.40 10.71 11.40
CA ILE A 3 6.28 10.31 10.00
C ILE A 3 5.78 8.86 9.87
N ARG A 4 6.25 7.97 10.75
CA ARG A 4 5.76 6.58 10.80
C ARG A 4 4.24 6.52 10.95
N ASP A 5 3.66 7.28 11.88
CA ASP A 5 2.21 7.24 12.13
C ASP A 5 1.44 7.74 10.90
N ARG A 6 1.98 8.72 10.17
CA ARG A 6 1.39 9.22 8.92
C ARG A 6 1.51 8.22 7.78
N THR A 7 2.62 7.50 7.73
CA THR A 7 2.82 6.40 6.79
C THR A 7 1.80 5.28 7.02
N ILE A 8 1.56 4.91 8.29
CA ILE A 8 0.57 3.90 8.67
C ILE A 8 -0.86 4.40 8.39
N GLU A 9 -1.16 5.68 8.68
CA GLU A 9 -2.46 6.29 8.36
C GLU A 9 -2.75 6.25 6.85
N ALA A 10 -1.75 6.56 6.02
CA ALA A 10 -1.88 6.50 4.57
C ALA A 10 -2.06 5.06 4.07
N LEU A 11 -1.28 4.10 4.59
CA LEU A 11 -1.44 2.68 4.30
C LEU A 11 -2.86 2.21 4.63
N GLN A 12 -3.37 2.55 5.81
CA GLN A 12 -4.72 2.16 6.24
C GLN A 12 -5.80 2.79 5.35
N ALA A 13 -5.63 4.03 4.90
CA ALA A 13 -6.56 4.67 3.97
C ALA A 13 -6.61 3.92 2.62
N GLY A 14 -5.46 3.49 2.10
CA GLY A 14 -5.40 2.65 0.92
C GLY A 14 -6.07 1.29 1.13
N ILE A 15 -5.82 0.62 2.26
CA ILE A 15 -6.48 -0.65 2.61
C ILE A 15 -8.00 -0.48 2.64
N ASN A 16 -8.50 0.58 3.28
CA ASN A 16 -9.94 0.85 3.37
C ASN A 16 -10.59 1.15 2.01
N ALA A 17 -9.82 1.67 1.06
CA ALA A 17 -10.26 1.91 -0.32
C ALA A 17 -10.18 0.65 -1.20
N THR A 18 -9.51 -0.40 -0.74
CA THR A 18 -9.36 -1.65 -1.47
C THR A 18 -10.63 -2.48 -1.36
N LYS A 19 -11.42 -2.47 -2.44
CA LYS A 19 -12.66 -3.27 -2.57
C LYS A 19 -12.96 -3.54 -4.03
N PRO A 20 -13.74 -4.58 -4.34
CA PRO A 20 -14.11 -4.89 -5.73
C PRO A 20 -14.86 -3.72 -6.37
N GLY A 21 -14.56 -3.46 -7.64
CA GLY A 21 -15.15 -2.37 -8.42
C GLY A 21 -14.43 -1.02 -8.30
N ASN A 22 -13.64 -0.80 -7.26
CA ASN A 22 -12.72 0.35 -7.24
C ASN A 22 -11.54 0.09 -8.19
N THR A 23 -10.86 1.15 -8.59
CA THR A 23 -9.66 1.06 -9.43
C THR A 23 -8.39 1.14 -8.58
N ALA A 24 -7.27 0.72 -9.14
CA ALA A 24 -5.95 0.93 -8.54
C ALA A 24 -5.69 2.43 -8.27
N ASN A 25 -6.20 3.32 -9.16
CA ASN A 25 -6.17 4.76 -8.95
C ASN A 25 -6.95 5.20 -7.70
N ASP A 26 -8.13 4.62 -7.41
CA ASP A 26 -8.92 5.00 -6.24
C ASP A 26 -8.19 4.67 -4.94
N VAL A 27 -7.55 3.51 -4.88
CA VAL A 27 -6.68 3.11 -3.76
C VAL A 27 -5.50 4.07 -3.63
N ALA A 28 -4.84 4.38 -4.75
CA ALA A 28 -3.75 5.34 -4.79
C ALA A 28 -4.19 6.72 -4.30
N GLN A 29 -5.32 7.24 -4.78
CA GLN A 29 -5.84 8.55 -4.37
C GLN A 29 -6.15 8.60 -2.86
N ALA A 30 -6.75 7.55 -2.30
CA ALA A 30 -7.02 7.47 -0.86
C ALA A 30 -5.72 7.56 -0.05
N PHE A 31 -4.68 6.85 -0.48
CA PHE A 31 -3.35 6.88 0.13
C PHE A 31 -2.72 8.29 0.03
N TRP A 32 -2.65 8.87 -1.18
CA TRP A 32 -2.02 10.19 -1.40
C TRP A 32 -2.74 11.31 -0.71
N LYS A 33 -4.08 11.25 -0.59
CA LYS A 33 -4.87 12.25 0.15
C LYS A 33 -4.40 12.42 1.60
N ILE A 34 -3.99 11.34 2.25
CA ILE A 34 -3.42 11.42 3.61
C ILE A 34 -2.05 12.09 3.58
N LEU A 35 -1.19 11.73 2.63
CA LEU A 35 0.14 12.34 2.52
C LEU A 35 0.05 13.85 2.22
N ASP A 36 -0.82 14.23 1.28
CA ASP A 36 -1.05 15.63 0.89
C ASP A 36 -1.51 16.47 2.07
N LYS A 37 -2.38 15.93 2.95
CA LYS A 37 -2.82 16.57 4.21
C LYS A 37 -1.65 16.96 5.11
N TYR A 38 -0.56 16.21 5.05
CA TYR A 38 0.64 16.43 5.87
C TYR A 38 1.81 17.05 5.10
N GLY A 39 1.61 17.43 3.84
CA GLY A 39 2.67 17.99 2.99
C GLY A 39 3.79 16.99 2.69
N ILE A 40 3.49 15.70 2.67
CA ILE A 40 4.47 14.65 2.41
C ILE A 40 4.40 14.27 0.94
N GLU A 41 5.50 14.45 0.23
CA GLU A 41 5.61 14.07 -1.18
C GLU A 41 6.09 12.63 -1.33
N LYS A 42 5.40 11.85 -2.18
CA LYS A 42 5.81 10.51 -2.61
C LYS A 42 5.62 10.39 -4.11
N LYS A 43 6.70 10.16 -4.83
CA LYS A 43 6.71 10.08 -6.31
C LYS A 43 6.54 8.66 -6.84
N SER A 44 6.95 7.65 -6.09
CA SER A 44 6.88 6.25 -6.50
C SER A 44 5.48 5.66 -6.27
N ARG A 45 5.15 4.61 -7.03
CA ARG A 45 3.95 3.80 -6.78
C ARG A 45 3.88 3.34 -5.32
N THR A 46 2.68 3.06 -4.83
CA THR A 46 2.48 2.57 -3.46
C THR A 46 2.06 1.09 -3.40
N GLY A 47 2.10 0.40 -4.52
CA GLY A 47 1.85 -1.04 -4.57
C GLY A 47 1.99 -1.60 -5.98
N TYR A 48 2.01 -2.91 -6.07
CA TYR A 48 2.09 -3.68 -7.31
C TYR A 48 1.46 -5.05 -7.13
N SER A 49 0.95 -5.62 -8.23
CA SER A 49 0.36 -6.96 -8.23
C SER A 49 1.41 -8.02 -7.88
N ILE A 50 0.98 -9.01 -7.11
CA ILE A 50 1.76 -10.20 -6.74
C ILE A 50 0.97 -11.47 -7.10
N GLY A 51 1.68 -12.56 -7.34
CA GLY A 51 1.07 -13.84 -7.72
C GLY A 51 2.09 -14.96 -7.68
N ILE A 52 2.32 -15.61 -8.80
CA ILE A 52 3.26 -16.73 -8.93
C ILE A 52 4.68 -16.31 -9.31
N GLY A 53 4.90 -15.02 -9.54
CA GLY A 53 6.22 -14.47 -9.87
C GLY A 53 7.28 -14.83 -8.82
N TYR A 54 8.51 -15.08 -9.28
CA TYR A 54 9.65 -15.49 -8.46
C TYR A 54 10.91 -14.68 -8.82
N PRO A 55 11.87 -14.53 -7.91
CA PRO A 55 13.09 -13.77 -8.20
C PRO A 55 13.69 -14.06 -9.59
N PRO A 56 14.20 -13.04 -10.28
CA PRO A 56 14.60 -11.72 -9.78
C PRO A 56 13.46 -10.68 -9.67
N ASP A 57 12.27 -10.98 -10.15
CA ASP A 57 11.10 -10.10 -10.01
C ASP A 57 9.86 -10.92 -9.63
N TRP A 58 9.21 -10.56 -8.52
CA TRP A 58 7.97 -11.18 -8.05
C TRP A 58 6.73 -10.33 -8.26
N GLY A 59 6.84 -9.20 -8.97
CA GLY A 59 5.71 -8.42 -9.45
C GLY A 59 5.10 -9.04 -10.70
N GLU A 60 3.77 -9.15 -10.75
CA GLU A 60 3.06 -9.71 -11.92
C GLU A 60 2.86 -8.70 -13.05
N HIS A 61 3.18 -7.42 -12.84
CA HIS A 61 3.03 -6.31 -13.79
C HIS A 61 1.62 -6.12 -14.37
N THR A 62 0.58 -6.64 -13.70
CA THR A 62 -0.81 -6.56 -14.14
C THR A 62 -1.53 -5.31 -13.65
N LEU A 63 -1.09 -4.73 -12.53
CA LEU A 63 -1.54 -3.44 -12.02
C LEU A 63 -0.48 -2.75 -11.16
N ASN A 64 -0.58 -1.43 -11.04
CA ASN A 64 0.18 -0.66 -10.07
C ASN A 64 -0.77 0.19 -9.23
N ILE A 65 -0.60 0.18 -7.91
CA ILE A 65 -1.30 1.12 -7.05
C ILE A 65 -0.61 2.47 -7.20
N TYR A 66 -1.07 3.21 -8.20
CA TYR A 66 -0.50 4.49 -8.61
C TYR A 66 -1.58 5.39 -9.22
N LYS A 67 -1.38 6.70 -9.11
CA LYS A 67 -2.30 7.69 -9.71
C LYS A 67 -2.37 7.50 -11.21
N GLY A 68 -3.58 7.33 -11.74
CA GLY A 68 -3.84 7.14 -13.16
C GLY A 68 -3.94 5.69 -13.64
N ASP A 69 -3.63 4.70 -12.81
CA ASP A 69 -3.88 3.28 -13.15
C ASP A 69 -5.36 2.96 -12.92
N MET A 70 -6.10 2.83 -14.01
CA MET A 70 -7.55 2.60 -14.01
C MET A 70 -7.93 1.12 -13.99
N THR A 71 -6.98 0.21 -13.73
CA THR A 71 -7.25 -1.22 -13.59
C THR A 71 -8.25 -1.44 -12.47
N VAL A 72 -9.36 -2.10 -12.81
CA VAL A 72 -10.43 -2.41 -11.85
C VAL A 72 -9.99 -3.55 -10.94
N LEU A 73 -10.21 -3.39 -9.65
CA LEU A 73 -9.95 -4.42 -8.66
C LEU A 73 -11.08 -5.45 -8.68
N GLU A 74 -10.74 -6.65 -9.10
CA GLU A 74 -11.64 -7.81 -9.10
C GLU A 74 -11.37 -8.70 -7.88
N PRO A 75 -12.36 -9.51 -7.42
CA PRO A 75 -12.13 -10.51 -6.39
C PRO A 75 -10.97 -11.45 -6.76
N ASN A 76 -10.15 -11.80 -5.77
CA ASN A 76 -8.92 -12.59 -5.87
C ASN A 76 -7.71 -11.89 -6.50
N VAL A 77 -7.82 -10.65 -6.93
CA VAL A 77 -6.62 -9.86 -7.24
C VAL A 77 -5.80 -9.70 -5.97
N CYS A 78 -4.51 -10.00 -6.07
CA CYS A 78 -3.54 -9.87 -4.99
C CYS A 78 -2.50 -8.82 -5.34
N PHE A 79 -2.15 -7.99 -4.36
CA PHE A 79 -1.09 -7.01 -4.53
C PHE A 79 -0.37 -6.71 -3.20
N HIS A 80 0.85 -6.26 -3.32
CA HIS A 80 1.64 -5.77 -2.20
C HIS A 80 1.54 -4.25 -2.14
N MET A 81 0.97 -3.72 -1.08
CA MET A 81 0.92 -2.27 -0.83
C MET A 81 2.11 -1.87 0.04
N ILE A 82 2.86 -0.89 -0.41
CA ILE A 82 4.11 -0.43 0.22
C ILE A 82 4.02 1.06 0.51
N ALA A 83 3.84 1.39 1.77
CA ALA A 83 3.94 2.77 2.25
C ALA A 83 5.39 3.05 2.64
N VAL A 84 6.24 3.29 1.65
CA VAL A 84 7.63 3.69 1.86
C VAL A 84 7.80 5.20 1.71
N MET A 85 8.37 5.82 2.71
CA MET A 85 8.75 7.24 2.73
C MET A 85 10.25 7.35 2.91
N GLN A 86 10.90 8.12 2.07
CA GLN A 86 12.35 8.32 2.09
C GLN A 86 12.68 9.81 2.22
N PHE A 87 13.56 10.14 3.14
CA PHE A 87 13.96 11.51 3.47
C PHE A 87 15.49 11.57 3.61
N GLY A 88 16.17 11.89 2.50
CA GLY A 88 17.63 11.92 2.49
C GLY A 88 18.24 10.55 2.80
N ASP A 89 18.89 10.44 3.94
CA ASP A 89 19.63 9.26 4.42
C ASP A 89 18.83 8.33 5.35
N TRP A 90 17.56 8.63 5.58
CA TRP A 90 16.68 7.80 6.40
C TRP A 90 15.30 7.62 5.76
N GLY A 91 14.57 6.62 6.22
CA GLY A 91 13.22 6.36 5.74
C GLY A 91 12.41 5.52 6.69
N VAL A 92 11.15 5.36 6.36
CA VAL A 92 10.22 4.48 7.06
C VAL A 92 9.40 3.71 6.03
N GLU A 93 9.17 2.45 6.32
CA GLU A 93 8.31 1.59 5.52
C GLU A 93 7.30 0.87 6.40
N ALA A 94 6.07 0.78 5.91
CA ALA A 94 5.05 -0.13 6.39
C ALA A 94 4.38 -0.76 5.16
N SER A 95 4.20 -2.05 5.15
CA SER A 95 3.64 -2.74 3.98
C SER A 95 2.68 -3.85 4.36
N GLU A 96 1.81 -4.22 3.41
CA GLU A 96 0.85 -5.30 3.53
C GLU A 96 0.67 -6.02 2.20
N ALA A 97 0.60 -7.33 2.25
CA ALA A 97 0.09 -8.13 1.15
C ALA A 97 -1.42 -8.31 1.31
N ILE A 98 -2.17 -8.04 0.26
CA ILE A 98 -3.62 -7.87 0.28
C ILE A 98 -4.25 -8.73 -0.81
N ARG A 99 -5.36 -9.39 -0.48
CA ARG A 99 -6.26 -9.99 -1.46
C ARG A 99 -7.58 -9.23 -1.48
N VAL A 100 -8.07 -8.87 -2.66
CA VAL A 100 -9.42 -8.35 -2.85
C VAL A 100 -10.43 -9.49 -2.65
N THR A 101 -11.48 -9.25 -1.86
CA THR A 101 -12.58 -10.20 -1.63
C THR A 101 -13.85 -9.71 -2.31
N ASP A 102 -14.92 -10.47 -2.27
CA ASP A 102 -16.22 -10.06 -2.84
C ASP A 102 -16.83 -8.83 -2.14
N LYS A 103 -16.38 -8.48 -0.93
CA LYS A 103 -16.96 -7.40 -0.11
C LYS A 103 -15.97 -6.33 0.33
N GLY A 104 -14.69 -6.51 0.04
CA GLY A 104 -13.62 -5.60 0.49
C GLY A 104 -12.26 -6.21 0.24
N CYS A 105 -11.43 -6.30 1.28
CA CYS A 105 -10.15 -6.99 1.18
C CYS A 105 -9.80 -7.71 2.47
N GLU A 106 -8.84 -8.63 2.37
CA GLU A 106 -8.21 -9.28 3.51
C GLU A 106 -6.69 -9.07 3.45
N LEU A 107 -6.07 -9.02 4.60
CA LEU A 107 -4.63 -8.97 4.74
C LEU A 107 -4.08 -10.39 4.95
N PHE A 108 -2.98 -10.73 4.29
CA PHE A 108 -2.34 -12.05 4.49
C PHE A 108 -1.62 -12.17 5.83
N CYS A 109 -1.32 -11.04 6.48
CA CYS A 109 -0.63 -11.03 7.76
C CYS A 109 -1.42 -10.22 8.79
N ASN A 110 -1.53 -10.74 10.01
CA ASN A 110 -2.12 -10.05 11.16
C ASN A 110 -1.01 -9.62 12.13
N PHE A 111 -0.02 -8.90 11.62
CA PHE A 111 1.07 -8.37 12.44
C PHE A 111 0.78 -6.92 12.86
N PRO A 112 1.03 -6.54 14.13
CA PRO A 112 0.83 -5.16 14.57
C PRO A 112 1.70 -4.17 13.81
N LYS A 113 1.10 -3.06 13.37
CA LYS A 113 1.80 -1.96 12.65
C LYS A 113 2.36 -0.93 13.63
N GLU A 114 3.02 -1.37 14.67
CA GLU A 114 3.61 -0.53 15.72
C GLU A 114 5.13 -0.67 15.77
N LEU A 115 5.79 0.30 16.40
CA LEU A 115 7.22 0.23 16.60
C LEU A 115 7.54 -0.75 17.74
N HIS A 116 8.22 -1.85 17.40
CA HIS A 116 8.70 -2.80 18.40
C HIS A 116 10.07 -2.32 18.95
N ILE A 117 10.05 -1.86 20.20
CA ILE A 117 11.27 -1.41 20.89
C ILE A 117 11.79 -2.59 21.70
N LYS A 118 13.03 -2.99 21.41
CA LYS A 118 13.75 -3.97 22.22
C LYS A 118 14.56 -3.23 23.28
N ASN A 119 14.28 -3.52 24.54
CA ASN A 119 15.10 -3.08 25.67
C ASN A 119 16.20 -4.12 25.87
N TYR A 120 17.44 -3.74 25.62
CA TYR A 120 18.64 -4.56 25.89
C TYR A 120 19.19 -4.21 27.26
#